data_5235dc5ebb5cc2bab30fe91d38683394
#
_entry.id   5235dc5ebb5cc2bab30fe91d38683394
#
_cell.length_a   1.000
_cell.length_b   1.000
_cell.length_c   1.000
_cell.angle_alpha   90.00
_cell.angle_beta   90.00
_cell.angle_gamma   90.00
#
_symmetry.space_group_name_H-M   'P 1'
#
loop_
_entity.id
_entity.type
_entity.pdbx_description
1 polymer ?
#
loop_
_entity_poly.entity_id
_entity_poly.type
_entity_poly.pdbx_seq_one_letter_code
_entity_poly.pdbx_strand_id
1 'polypeptide(L)'
;LNHALECEADAISDGTHAFVPAVMEHIELAGVHSGDSACIIPSVHISEENVATIKEYTKKIAEEMHVKGLMNMQYAIENGTVYVLEANPRASRTVPLVSKVCNIRMVPLATDIITSELTGRPSPVSSLKEQNIPYFGVKEAVFPFNMFPEVDPLLGPEMRSTGEVLGLSTYYGEAFYKAQE
;
A
#
# COMPACT_ATOMS: atom_id res chain seq x y z
N LEU A 1 -2.57 0.05 -20.97
CA LEU A 1 -2.50 1.35 -20.26
C LEU A 1 -1.09 1.93 -20.44
N ASN A 2 -0.93 2.88 -21.38
CA ASN A 2 0.41 3.35 -21.79
C ASN A 2 0.97 4.50 -20.90
N HIS A 3 0.10 5.18 -20.18
CA HIS A 3 0.46 6.34 -19.35
C HIS A 3 -0.31 6.32 -18.02
N ALA A 4 -0.63 5.12 -17.52
CA ALA A 4 -1.33 4.98 -16.26
C ALA A 4 -0.42 5.35 -15.07
N LEU A 5 -1.01 5.97 -14.07
CA LEU A 5 -0.41 6.11 -12.76
C LEU A 5 -0.80 4.87 -11.95
N GLU A 6 0.19 4.11 -11.50
CA GLU A 6 -0.05 2.97 -10.62
C GLU A 6 -0.16 3.42 -9.17
N CYS A 7 -0.99 2.72 -8.42
CA CYS A 7 -1.18 2.93 -7.00
C CYS A 7 -1.67 1.65 -6.33
N GLU A 8 -1.56 1.60 -5.02
CA GLU A 8 -2.01 0.46 -4.25
C GLU A 8 -2.68 0.88 -2.94
N ALA A 9 -3.43 -0.03 -2.36
CA ALA A 9 -4.08 0.15 -1.08
C ALA A 9 -3.99 -1.13 -0.25
N ASP A 10 -3.57 -1.00 1.00
CA ASP A 10 -3.65 -2.08 1.98
C ASP A 10 -4.93 -1.95 2.79
N ALA A 11 -5.67 -3.03 2.89
CA ALA A 11 -6.87 -3.14 3.70
C ALA A 11 -6.67 -4.09 4.86
N ILE A 12 -7.44 -3.84 5.92
CA ILE A 12 -7.67 -4.79 7.00
C ILE A 12 -9.16 -5.15 7.02
N SER A 13 -9.49 -6.44 7.06
CA SER A 13 -10.86 -6.92 6.96
C SER A 13 -11.13 -8.06 7.94
N ASP A 14 -12.39 -8.15 8.41
CA ASP A 14 -12.88 -9.22 9.27
C ASP A 14 -13.79 -10.21 8.56
N GLY A 15 -13.91 -10.09 7.25
CA GLY A 15 -14.76 -10.91 6.40
C GLY A 15 -16.13 -10.28 6.12
N THR A 16 -16.52 -9.24 6.85
CA THR A 16 -17.80 -8.52 6.68
C THR A 16 -17.63 -7.02 6.57
N HIS A 17 -16.57 -6.48 7.15
CA HIS A 17 -16.22 -5.07 7.08
C HIS A 17 -14.73 -4.94 6.73
N ALA A 18 -14.40 -3.94 5.96
CA ALA A 18 -13.02 -3.63 5.62
C ALA A 18 -12.69 -2.14 5.88
N PHE A 19 -11.44 -1.90 6.27
CA PHE A 19 -10.90 -0.57 6.50
C PHE A 19 -9.64 -0.36 5.67
N VAL A 20 -9.56 0.79 5.00
CA VAL A 20 -8.41 1.20 4.16
C VAL A 20 -7.85 2.49 4.74
N PRO A 21 -6.66 2.47 5.36
CA PRO A 21 -6.07 3.64 6.00
C PRO A 21 -5.71 4.76 5.01
N ALA A 22 -5.08 4.39 3.90
CA ALA A 22 -4.62 5.32 2.87
C ALA A 22 -4.48 4.63 1.52
N VAL A 23 -4.36 5.43 0.47
CA VAL A 23 -3.94 5.01 -0.87
C VAL A 23 -2.49 5.43 -1.05
N MET A 24 -1.68 4.53 -1.60
CA MET A 24 -0.27 4.74 -1.89
C MET A 24 -0.09 5.00 -3.37
N GLU A 25 0.56 6.11 -3.71
CA GLU A 25 0.91 6.45 -5.07
C GLU A 25 2.29 5.91 -5.41
N HIS A 26 2.45 5.26 -6.56
CA HIS A 26 3.74 4.84 -7.09
C HIS A 26 4.42 6.00 -7.80
N ILE A 27 5.75 6.09 -7.65
CA ILE A 27 6.56 7.14 -8.26
C ILE A 27 7.07 6.68 -9.63
N GLU A 28 7.40 5.40 -9.79
CA GLU A 28 7.82 4.82 -11.05
C GLU A 28 6.67 4.72 -12.05
N LEU A 29 7.04 4.64 -13.32
CA LEU A 29 6.09 4.42 -14.41
C LEU A 29 5.42 3.05 -14.28
N ALA A 30 4.19 2.97 -14.78
CA ALA A 30 3.44 1.72 -14.85
C ALA A 30 4.22 0.60 -15.54
N GLY A 31 4.14 -0.61 -14.97
CA GLY A 31 4.84 -1.79 -15.47
C GLY A 31 6.10 -2.17 -14.66
N VAL A 32 6.52 -1.34 -13.69
CA VAL A 32 7.51 -1.73 -12.69
C VAL A 32 6.81 -2.52 -11.58
N HIS A 33 7.44 -3.62 -11.13
CA HIS A 33 6.88 -4.42 -10.04
C HIS A 33 6.63 -3.56 -8.79
N SER A 34 5.46 -3.68 -8.17
CA SER A 34 5.05 -2.86 -7.02
C SER A 34 6.03 -2.91 -5.83
N GLY A 35 6.70 -4.05 -5.62
CA GLY A 35 7.76 -4.20 -4.61
C GLY A 35 9.00 -3.36 -4.88
N ASP A 36 9.27 -3.03 -6.15
CA ASP A 36 10.42 -2.27 -6.60
C ASP A 36 10.11 -0.78 -6.77
N SER A 37 8.83 -0.42 -6.84
CA SER A 37 8.40 0.97 -6.95
C SER A 37 8.53 1.71 -5.62
N ALA A 38 8.98 2.95 -5.68
CA ALA A 38 8.84 3.88 -4.58
C ALA A 38 7.36 4.24 -4.40
N CYS A 39 6.90 4.30 -3.15
CA CYS A 39 5.50 4.61 -2.82
C CYS A 39 5.43 5.79 -1.86
N ILE A 40 4.43 6.65 -2.05
CA ILE A 40 4.19 7.80 -1.18
C ILE A 40 2.80 7.78 -0.54
N ILE A 41 2.73 8.16 0.74
CA ILE A 41 1.51 8.42 1.51
C ILE A 41 1.66 9.81 2.18
N PRO A 42 0.62 10.66 2.15
CA PRO A 42 -0.56 10.58 1.29
C PRO A 42 -0.20 10.74 -0.19
N SER A 43 -1.07 10.28 -1.07
CA SER A 43 -0.92 10.48 -2.52
C SER A 43 -0.90 11.96 -2.89
N VAL A 44 -0.10 12.33 -3.89
CA VAL A 44 0.12 13.72 -4.31
C VAL A 44 -0.61 14.06 -5.61
N HIS A 45 -0.61 13.14 -6.58
CA HIS A 45 -1.18 13.36 -7.91
C HIS A 45 -2.53 12.66 -8.12
N ILE A 46 -2.95 11.81 -7.19
CA ILE A 46 -4.25 11.14 -7.26
C ILE A 46 -5.33 12.08 -6.73
N SER A 47 -6.38 12.32 -7.51
CA SER A 47 -7.50 13.14 -7.10
C SER A 47 -8.24 12.55 -5.90
N GLU A 48 -8.86 13.38 -5.06
CA GLU A 48 -9.66 12.93 -3.91
C GLU A 48 -10.79 11.98 -4.34
N GLU A 49 -11.39 12.20 -5.51
CA GLU A 49 -12.43 11.34 -6.10
C GLU A 49 -11.87 9.94 -6.39
N ASN A 50 -10.70 9.85 -7.00
CA ASN A 50 -10.06 8.56 -7.28
C ASN A 50 -9.59 7.87 -6.00
N VAL A 51 -9.08 8.60 -5.02
CA VAL A 51 -8.77 8.05 -3.69
C VAL A 51 -10.02 7.44 -3.05
N ALA A 52 -11.15 8.14 -3.08
CA ALA A 52 -12.42 7.64 -2.56
C ALA A 52 -12.88 6.38 -3.30
N THR A 53 -12.79 6.39 -4.64
CA THR A 53 -13.14 5.24 -5.51
C THR A 53 -12.28 4.02 -5.18
N ILE A 54 -10.96 4.19 -5.05
CA ILE A 54 -10.03 3.12 -4.72
C ILE A 54 -10.37 2.51 -3.35
N LYS A 55 -10.62 3.37 -2.34
CA LYS A 55 -11.01 2.90 -1.01
C LYS A 55 -12.32 2.13 -1.03
N GLU A 56 -13.31 2.61 -1.79
CA GLU A 56 -14.59 1.93 -1.94
C GLU A 56 -14.43 0.56 -2.64
N TYR A 57 -13.70 0.50 -3.74
CA TYR A 57 -13.44 -0.75 -4.46
C TYR A 57 -12.70 -1.76 -3.58
N THR A 58 -11.66 -1.30 -2.87
CA THR A 58 -10.89 -2.14 -1.95
C THR A 58 -11.78 -2.74 -0.86
N LYS A 59 -12.65 -1.93 -0.24
CA LYS A 59 -13.59 -2.39 0.79
C LYS A 59 -14.56 -3.43 0.22
N LYS A 60 -15.24 -3.11 -0.87
CA LYS A 60 -16.21 -4.03 -1.52
C LYS A 60 -15.56 -5.37 -1.90
N ILE A 61 -14.36 -5.33 -2.50
CA ILE A 61 -13.67 -6.56 -2.89
C ILE A 61 -13.28 -7.39 -1.66
N ALA A 62 -12.75 -6.75 -0.61
CA ALA A 62 -12.41 -7.45 0.63
C ALA A 62 -13.61 -8.10 1.31
N GLU A 63 -14.75 -7.41 1.33
CA GLU A 63 -16.01 -7.88 1.91
C GLU A 63 -16.62 -9.04 1.09
N GLU A 64 -16.72 -8.90 -0.23
CA GLU A 64 -17.23 -9.94 -1.13
C GLU A 64 -16.35 -11.20 -1.15
N MET A 65 -15.05 -11.03 -1.01
CA MET A 65 -14.10 -12.16 -0.90
C MET A 65 -14.03 -12.74 0.51
N HIS A 66 -14.76 -12.17 1.47
CA HIS A 66 -14.73 -12.56 2.88
C HIS A 66 -13.31 -12.63 3.47
N VAL A 67 -12.46 -11.67 3.11
CA VAL A 67 -11.07 -11.64 3.56
C VAL A 67 -11.00 -11.45 5.07
N LYS A 68 -10.25 -12.30 5.76
CA LYS A 68 -9.93 -12.14 7.19
C LYS A 68 -8.44 -11.85 7.35
N GLY A 69 -8.12 -10.66 7.82
CA GLY A 69 -6.75 -10.18 7.98
C GLY A 69 -6.40 -9.07 6.99
N LEU A 70 -5.28 -9.19 6.31
CA LEU A 70 -4.75 -8.18 5.39
C LEU A 70 -5.03 -8.53 3.93
N MET A 71 -5.26 -7.50 3.13
CA MET A 71 -5.36 -7.60 1.68
C MET A 71 -4.66 -6.39 1.05
N ASN A 72 -3.83 -6.65 0.04
CA ASN A 72 -3.24 -5.63 -0.82
C ASN A 72 -3.97 -5.60 -2.16
N MET A 73 -4.28 -4.41 -2.62
CA MET A 73 -4.93 -4.16 -3.91
C MET A 73 -4.05 -3.27 -4.76
N GLN A 74 -3.88 -3.65 -6.03
CA GLN A 74 -3.14 -2.86 -7.01
C GLN A 74 -4.09 -2.27 -8.05
N TYR A 75 -3.86 -1.01 -8.38
CA TYR A 75 -4.70 -0.22 -9.28
C TYR A 75 -3.85 0.54 -10.28
N ALA A 76 -4.47 0.88 -11.40
CA ALA A 76 -3.96 1.85 -12.35
C ALA A 76 -5.02 2.93 -12.62
N ILE A 77 -4.57 4.16 -12.78
CA ILE A 77 -5.44 5.29 -13.13
C ILE A 77 -5.00 5.81 -14.50
N GLU A 78 -5.91 5.80 -15.45
CA GLU A 78 -5.69 6.39 -16.77
C GLU A 78 -6.91 7.23 -17.18
N ASN A 79 -6.67 8.48 -17.57
CA ASN A 79 -7.72 9.43 -17.97
C ASN A 79 -8.84 9.58 -16.91
N GLY A 80 -8.47 9.59 -15.61
CA GLY A 80 -9.39 9.72 -14.50
C GLY A 80 -10.18 8.44 -14.17
N THR A 81 -9.99 7.36 -14.90
CA THR A 81 -10.65 6.07 -14.63
C THR A 81 -9.74 5.17 -13.81
N VAL A 82 -10.30 4.59 -12.75
CA VAL A 82 -9.62 3.63 -11.88
C VAL A 82 -9.83 2.21 -12.39
N TYR A 83 -8.73 1.50 -12.61
CA TYR A 83 -8.71 0.09 -13.03
C TYR A 83 -8.14 -0.78 -11.92
N VAL A 84 -8.82 -1.88 -11.61
CA VAL A 84 -8.30 -2.92 -10.71
C VAL A 84 -7.33 -3.79 -11.48
N LEU A 85 -6.10 -3.92 -11.00
CA LEU A 85 -5.09 -4.79 -11.58
C LEU A 85 -5.03 -6.13 -10.88
N GLU A 86 -4.93 -6.12 -9.54
CA GLU A 86 -4.71 -7.33 -8.75
C GLU A 86 -5.28 -7.19 -7.33
N ALA A 87 -5.82 -8.30 -6.81
CA ALA A 87 -6.25 -8.44 -5.42
C ALA A 87 -5.45 -9.55 -4.74
N ASN A 88 -4.71 -9.20 -3.70
CA ASN A 88 -3.82 -10.11 -2.98
C ASN A 88 -4.24 -10.22 -1.51
N PRO A 89 -5.01 -11.25 -1.10
CA PRO A 89 -5.43 -11.46 0.29
C PRO A 89 -4.26 -11.98 1.15
N ARG A 90 -3.27 -11.17 1.34
CA ARG A 90 -2.04 -11.42 2.10
C ARG A 90 -1.45 -10.10 2.59
N ALA A 91 -0.49 -10.18 3.53
CA ALA A 91 0.36 -9.04 3.85
C ALA A 91 1.23 -8.63 2.65
N SER A 92 1.47 -7.33 2.53
CA SER A 92 2.33 -6.72 1.52
C SER A 92 3.59 -6.12 2.16
N ARG A 93 4.56 -5.73 1.35
CA ARG A 93 5.73 -4.95 1.80
C ARG A 93 5.35 -3.54 2.24
N THR A 94 4.23 -3.02 1.78
CA THR A 94 3.75 -1.68 2.15
C THR A 94 3.05 -1.62 3.51
N VAL A 95 2.69 -2.76 4.11
CA VAL A 95 2.09 -2.80 5.45
C VAL A 95 2.90 -2.07 6.52
N PRO A 96 4.25 -2.20 6.59
CA PRO A 96 5.05 -1.41 7.53
C PRO A 96 4.99 0.10 7.27
N LEU A 97 5.00 0.53 6.00
CA LEU A 97 4.82 1.93 5.61
C LEU A 97 3.48 2.47 6.10
N VAL A 98 2.37 1.81 5.71
CA VAL A 98 1.02 2.18 6.11
C VAL A 98 0.89 2.23 7.63
N SER A 99 1.41 1.22 8.33
CA SER A 99 1.34 1.15 9.78
C SER A 99 2.01 2.33 10.46
N LYS A 100 3.18 2.75 9.98
CA LYS A 100 3.95 3.87 10.55
C LYS A 100 3.36 5.21 10.16
N VAL A 101 3.05 5.42 8.88
CA VAL A 101 2.57 6.70 8.36
C VAL A 101 1.15 7.01 8.85
N CYS A 102 0.25 6.02 8.82
CA CYS A 102 -1.14 6.19 9.25
C CYS A 102 -1.35 5.96 10.75
N ASN A 103 -0.29 5.66 11.50
CA ASN A 103 -0.34 5.35 12.94
C ASN A 103 -1.37 4.25 13.28
N ILE A 104 -1.39 3.18 12.50
CA ILE A 104 -2.29 2.05 12.65
C ILE A 104 -1.48 0.77 12.79
N ARG A 105 -1.75 -0.02 13.81
CA ARG A 105 -1.05 -1.27 14.07
C ARG A 105 -1.62 -2.40 13.23
N MET A 106 -1.39 -2.37 11.91
CA MET A 106 -1.99 -3.28 10.92
C MET A 106 -1.78 -4.76 11.26
N VAL A 107 -0.55 -5.16 11.55
CA VAL A 107 -0.22 -6.58 11.82
C VAL A 107 -0.85 -7.10 13.12
N PRO A 108 -0.73 -6.43 14.27
CA PRO A 108 -1.45 -6.84 15.48
C PRO A 108 -2.96 -6.93 15.29
N LEU A 109 -3.57 -5.93 14.62
CA LEU A 109 -5.01 -5.95 14.33
C LEU A 109 -5.41 -7.14 13.46
N ALA A 110 -4.64 -7.43 12.41
CA ALA A 110 -4.87 -8.60 11.55
C ALA A 110 -4.76 -9.91 12.34
N THR A 111 -3.79 -10.01 13.25
CA THR A 111 -3.63 -11.17 14.13
C THR A 111 -4.85 -11.33 15.05
N ASP A 112 -5.30 -10.26 15.67
CA ASP A 112 -6.49 -10.28 16.53
C ASP A 112 -7.75 -10.70 15.74
N ILE A 113 -7.90 -10.23 14.51
CA ILE A 113 -9.02 -10.61 13.62
C ILE A 113 -8.95 -12.09 13.25
N ILE A 114 -7.80 -12.57 12.77
CA ILE A 114 -7.63 -13.97 12.35
C ILE A 114 -7.88 -14.93 13.53
N THR A 115 -7.46 -14.53 14.74
CA THR A 115 -7.64 -15.34 15.95
C THR A 115 -8.94 -15.07 16.70
N SER A 116 -9.81 -14.18 16.22
CA SER A 116 -11.04 -13.75 16.89
C SER A 116 -11.98 -14.90 17.21
N GLU A 117 -12.13 -15.86 16.28
CA GLU A 117 -12.98 -17.05 16.48
C GLU A 117 -12.46 -17.93 17.63
N LEU A 118 -11.13 -18.00 17.82
CA LEU A 118 -10.53 -18.78 18.90
C LEU A 118 -10.57 -18.06 20.25
N THR A 119 -10.48 -16.72 20.21
CA THR A 119 -10.38 -15.90 21.43
C THR A 119 -11.72 -15.35 21.90
N GLY A 120 -12.76 -15.41 21.06
CA GLY A 120 -14.10 -14.82 21.31
C GLY A 120 -14.07 -13.27 21.37
N ARG A 121 -13.01 -12.63 20.94
CA ARG A 121 -12.90 -11.15 20.93
C ARG A 121 -13.65 -10.58 19.74
N PRO A 122 -14.40 -9.48 19.90
CA PRO A 122 -15.05 -8.82 18.77
C PRO A 122 -14.01 -8.20 17.82
N SER A 123 -14.36 -8.16 16.53
CA SER A 123 -13.54 -7.48 15.53
C SER A 123 -13.45 -5.97 15.80
N PRO A 124 -12.26 -5.37 15.74
CA PRO A 124 -12.10 -3.93 15.88
C PRO A 124 -12.37 -3.15 14.58
N VAL A 125 -12.53 -3.83 13.43
CA VAL A 125 -12.53 -3.20 12.09
C VAL A 125 -13.56 -2.10 11.96
N SER A 126 -14.80 -2.34 12.39
CA SER A 126 -15.89 -1.35 12.31
C SER A 126 -15.67 -0.09 13.14
N SER A 127 -14.77 -0.14 14.12
CA SER A 127 -14.42 1.00 14.97
C SER A 127 -13.22 1.80 14.47
N LEU A 128 -12.49 1.29 13.47
CA LEU A 128 -11.33 1.96 12.90
C LEU A 128 -11.75 3.22 12.15
N LYS A 129 -10.96 4.27 12.30
CA LYS A 129 -11.18 5.55 11.62
C LYS A 129 -9.88 6.02 10.98
N GLU A 130 -10.02 6.71 9.88
CA GLU A 130 -8.89 7.37 9.23
C GLU A 130 -8.27 8.39 10.18
N GLN A 131 -6.95 8.41 10.20
CA GLN A 131 -6.17 9.35 10.98
C GLN A 131 -5.74 10.52 10.10
N ASN A 132 -5.64 11.70 10.68
CA ASN A 132 -4.98 12.81 10.01
C ASN A 132 -3.48 12.52 9.93
N ILE A 133 -2.93 12.54 8.71
CA ILE A 133 -1.52 12.28 8.45
C ILE A 133 -0.82 13.63 8.27
N PRO A 134 -0.04 14.12 9.26
CA PRO A 134 0.54 15.46 9.22
C PRO A 134 1.87 15.53 8.46
N TYR A 135 2.31 14.43 7.85
CA TYR A 135 3.59 14.30 7.16
C TYR A 135 3.47 13.37 5.97
N PHE A 136 4.50 13.38 5.12
CA PHE A 136 4.65 12.42 4.03
C PHE A 136 5.52 11.25 4.48
N GLY A 137 5.13 10.05 4.05
CA GLY A 137 5.95 8.85 4.14
C GLY A 137 6.28 8.34 2.75
N VAL A 138 7.55 8.11 2.48
CA VAL A 138 8.04 7.53 1.23
C VAL A 138 8.73 6.21 1.54
N LYS A 139 8.27 5.14 0.91
CA LYS A 139 8.99 3.86 0.87
C LYS A 139 9.87 3.84 -0.38
N GLU A 140 11.12 3.47 -0.23
CA GLU A 140 12.04 3.18 -1.33
C GLU A 140 12.49 1.73 -1.27
N ALA A 141 12.78 1.13 -2.42
CA ALA A 141 13.27 -0.23 -2.51
C ALA A 141 14.79 -0.29 -2.36
N VAL A 142 15.29 -1.34 -1.75
CA VAL A 142 16.73 -1.62 -1.64
C VAL A 142 17.11 -2.67 -2.67
N PHE A 143 18.06 -2.32 -3.55
CA PHE A 143 18.53 -3.19 -4.64
C PHE A 143 19.95 -3.72 -4.38
N PRO A 144 20.20 -5.02 -4.58
CA PRO A 144 21.51 -5.62 -4.37
C PRO A 144 22.44 -5.52 -5.61
N PHE A 145 22.25 -4.53 -6.48
CA PHE A 145 23.00 -4.43 -7.74
C PHE A 145 24.53 -4.33 -7.54
N ASN A 146 24.97 -3.72 -6.43
CA ASN A 146 26.39 -3.66 -6.09
C ASN A 146 27.00 -5.06 -5.80
N MET A 147 26.17 -6.02 -5.40
CA MET A 147 26.59 -7.40 -5.13
C MET A 147 26.53 -8.27 -6.39
N PHE A 148 25.74 -7.88 -7.38
CA PHE A 148 25.50 -8.61 -8.62
C PHE A 148 25.69 -7.69 -9.84
N PRO A 149 26.95 -7.31 -10.16
CA PRO A 149 27.23 -6.32 -11.22
C PRO A 149 26.85 -6.80 -12.63
N GLU A 150 26.59 -8.08 -12.81
CA GLU A 150 26.18 -8.68 -14.09
C GLU A 150 24.68 -8.55 -14.34
N VAL A 151 23.89 -8.17 -13.31
CA VAL A 151 22.43 -8.02 -13.43
C VAL A 151 22.12 -6.65 -14.00
N ASP A 152 21.31 -6.61 -15.05
CA ASP A 152 20.79 -5.37 -15.61
C ASP A 152 19.96 -4.62 -14.55
N PRO A 153 20.29 -3.38 -14.19
CA PRO A 153 19.56 -2.60 -13.19
C PRO A 153 18.22 -2.04 -13.69
N LEU A 154 17.87 -2.26 -14.96
CA LEU A 154 16.60 -1.79 -15.50
C LEU A 154 15.43 -2.48 -14.78
N LEU A 155 14.55 -1.68 -14.18
CA LEU A 155 13.36 -2.17 -13.51
C LEU A 155 12.28 -2.58 -14.51
N GLY A 156 11.50 -3.60 -14.15
CA GLY A 156 10.45 -4.16 -14.98
C GLY A 156 9.42 -4.93 -14.13
N PRO A 157 8.68 -5.85 -14.74
CA PRO A 157 7.60 -6.57 -14.06
C PRO A 157 8.08 -7.60 -13.03
N GLU A 158 9.38 -7.91 -13.01
CA GLU A 158 9.98 -8.85 -12.06
C GLU A 158 10.57 -8.11 -10.86
N MET A 159 10.29 -8.59 -9.66
CA MET A 159 10.83 -8.02 -8.42
C MET A 159 12.33 -8.31 -8.29
N ARG A 160 13.14 -7.25 -8.11
CA ARG A 160 14.60 -7.32 -7.93
C ARG A 160 15.07 -6.82 -6.58
N SER A 161 14.23 -6.09 -5.85
CA SER A 161 14.55 -5.56 -4.53
C SER A 161 14.65 -6.65 -3.47
N THR A 162 15.52 -6.43 -2.49
CA THR A 162 15.76 -7.33 -1.35
C THR A 162 15.33 -6.73 -0.02
N GLY A 163 14.97 -5.46 0.00
CA GLY A 163 14.56 -4.74 1.20
C GLY A 163 13.85 -3.44 0.86
N GLU A 164 13.53 -2.69 1.89
CA GLU A 164 12.87 -1.41 1.79
C GLU A 164 13.29 -0.48 2.92
N VAL A 165 13.24 0.82 2.67
CA VAL A 165 13.50 1.89 3.62
C VAL A 165 12.34 2.87 3.64
N LEU A 166 12.23 3.65 4.72
CA LEU A 166 11.16 4.62 4.93
C LEU A 166 11.76 5.99 5.26
N GLY A 167 11.44 6.98 4.44
CA GLY A 167 11.66 8.39 4.72
C GLY A 167 10.38 9.06 5.22
N LEU A 168 10.49 9.87 6.27
CA LEU A 168 9.38 10.64 6.86
C LEU A 168 9.74 12.12 6.97
N SER A 169 8.87 13.01 6.51
CA SER A 169 8.97 14.47 6.70
C SER A 169 7.63 15.17 6.48
N THR A 170 7.52 16.40 6.97
CA THR A 170 6.40 17.30 6.63
C THR A 170 6.47 17.82 5.20
N TYR A 171 7.60 17.64 4.51
CA TYR A 171 7.79 18.00 3.12
C TYR A 171 8.05 16.75 2.28
N TYR A 172 7.32 16.62 1.17
CA TYR A 172 7.45 15.46 0.27
C TYR A 172 8.89 15.24 -0.21
N GLY A 173 9.55 16.28 -0.76
CA GLY A 173 10.90 16.15 -1.28
C GLY A 173 11.93 15.73 -0.22
N GLU A 174 11.76 16.16 1.04
CA GLU A 174 12.62 15.73 2.14
C GLU A 174 12.33 14.28 2.56
N ALA A 175 11.06 13.85 2.55
CA ALA A 175 10.72 12.46 2.82
C ALA A 175 11.32 11.53 1.75
N PHE A 176 11.23 11.94 0.49
CA PHE A 176 11.84 11.20 -0.62
C PHE A 176 13.37 11.13 -0.50
N TYR A 177 14.03 12.27 -0.23
CA TYR A 177 15.48 12.31 -0.03
C TYR A 177 15.94 11.38 1.10
N LYS A 178 15.23 11.39 2.25
CA LYS A 178 15.54 10.49 3.37
C LYS A 178 15.37 9.01 3.06
N ALA A 179 14.49 8.69 2.12
CA ALA A 179 14.31 7.31 1.67
C ALA A 179 15.43 6.84 0.74
N GLN A 180 16.21 7.79 0.15
CA GLN A 180 17.32 7.52 -0.77
C GLN A 180 18.69 7.44 -0.08
N GLU A 181 18.83 7.95 1.14
CA GLU A 181 20.07 7.85 1.97
C GLU A 181 20.27 6.43 2.54
#